data_1dbdc38ff447469c4586f35177ac74dc
#
_entry.id   1dbdc38ff447469c4586f35177ac74dc
#
_cell.length_a   1.000
_cell.length_b   1.000
_cell.length_c   1.000
_cell.angle_alpha   90.00
_cell.angle_beta   90.00
_cell.angle_gamma   90.00
#
_symmetry.space_group_name_H-M   'P 1'
#
loop_
_entity.id
_entity.type
_entity.pdbx_description
1 polymer ?
#
loop_
_entity_poly.entity_id
_entity_poly.type
_entity_poly.pdbx_seq_one_letter_code
_entity_poly.pdbx_strand_id
1 'polypeptide(L)'
;VLHIQNPDKLAFTSGEVNLNYNEVSDLGFKATYQTETVHLQDSDIQWTVSDPDAGSFTGNLFTVTGNVKYSGSPTVTAVRDDLTASITVNIGMEPTMILDGGDEDPWDYSTIGTTVESFSGMAANAVATYHYAGRGGVVKGSVVSDTDEAYADIVRFGHNAVKLEYDWTNINGTDGACLGLGDNLAIDGTPTALGVWVYIPEGVPVPWLRAQIATSTNGG
;
A
#
# COMPACT_ATOMS: atom_id res chain seq x y z
N VAL A 1 -30.92 6.77 -39.15
CA VAL A 1 -31.63 6.14 -38.02
C VAL A 1 -30.59 5.79 -37.01
N LEU A 2 -30.63 6.42 -35.82
CA LEU A 2 -29.75 6.08 -34.70
C LEU A 2 -30.34 4.81 -34.06
N HIS A 3 -29.64 3.69 -34.17
CA HIS A 3 -30.02 2.50 -33.43
C HIS A 3 -29.37 2.60 -32.06
N ILE A 4 -30.14 2.91 -31.02
CA ILE A 4 -29.74 2.80 -29.64
C ILE A 4 -29.89 1.30 -29.31
N GLN A 5 -28.77 0.59 -29.20
CA GLN A 5 -28.76 -0.81 -28.78
C GLN A 5 -28.72 -0.85 -27.27
N ASN A 6 -29.72 -1.50 -26.67
CA ASN A 6 -29.63 -1.85 -25.24
C ASN A 6 -28.67 -3.03 -25.08
N PRO A 7 -27.83 -3.02 -24.05
CA PRO A 7 -26.99 -4.18 -23.76
C PRO A 7 -27.85 -5.39 -23.40
N ASP A 8 -27.37 -6.56 -23.75
CA ASP A 8 -27.91 -7.84 -23.33
C ASP A 8 -27.07 -8.49 -22.22
N LYS A 9 -25.92 -7.87 -21.91
CA LYS A 9 -25.00 -8.36 -20.88
C LYS A 9 -24.20 -7.21 -20.25
N LEU A 10 -24.05 -7.29 -18.91
CA LEU A 10 -23.06 -6.55 -18.12
C LEU A 10 -21.97 -7.52 -17.68
N ALA A 11 -20.73 -7.09 -17.67
CA ALA A 11 -19.61 -7.91 -17.20
C ALA A 11 -18.43 -7.05 -16.74
N PHE A 12 -17.58 -7.63 -15.92
CA PHE A 12 -16.23 -7.13 -15.64
C PHE A 12 -15.20 -7.98 -16.38
N THR A 13 -14.03 -7.43 -16.68
CA THR A 13 -12.95 -8.14 -17.38
C THR A 13 -12.30 -9.23 -16.53
N SER A 14 -12.44 -9.14 -15.19
CA SER A 14 -11.98 -10.12 -14.22
C SER A 14 -13.02 -10.32 -13.13
N GLY A 15 -12.87 -11.39 -12.31
CA GLY A 15 -13.71 -11.62 -11.14
C GLY A 15 -13.31 -10.80 -9.92
N GLU A 16 -12.06 -10.30 -9.94
CA GLU A 16 -11.48 -9.50 -8.87
C GLU A 16 -10.48 -8.47 -9.41
N VAL A 17 -10.24 -7.43 -8.63
CA VAL A 17 -9.22 -6.40 -8.89
C VAL A 17 -8.59 -5.95 -7.58
N ASN A 18 -7.29 -5.65 -7.59
CA ASN A 18 -6.57 -5.07 -6.46
C ASN A 18 -6.37 -3.58 -6.73
N LEU A 19 -6.81 -2.73 -5.79
CA LEU A 19 -6.71 -1.28 -5.91
C LEU A 19 -6.00 -0.68 -4.69
N ASN A 20 -5.28 0.41 -4.94
CA ASN A 20 -4.63 1.19 -3.90
C ASN A 20 -5.57 2.27 -3.34
N TYR A 21 -5.23 2.83 -2.17
CA TYR A 21 -5.96 3.97 -1.60
C TYR A 21 -5.94 5.17 -2.55
N ASN A 22 -7.06 5.89 -2.63
CA ASN A 22 -7.28 7.01 -3.53
C ASN A 22 -7.19 6.67 -5.04
N GLU A 23 -7.07 5.40 -5.39
CA GLU A 23 -7.08 4.98 -6.79
C GLU A 23 -8.46 5.16 -7.40
N VAL A 24 -8.48 5.62 -8.66
CA VAL A 24 -9.70 5.78 -9.47
C VAL A 24 -9.66 4.76 -10.60
N SER A 25 -10.69 3.94 -10.71
CA SER A 25 -10.76 2.83 -11.68
C SER A 25 -12.16 2.68 -12.29
N ASP A 26 -12.22 2.28 -13.55
CA ASP A 26 -13.46 1.82 -14.20
C ASP A 26 -13.78 0.34 -13.89
N LEU A 27 -12.95 -0.31 -13.07
CA LEU A 27 -13.04 -1.72 -12.68
C LEU A 27 -13.05 -2.71 -13.86
N GLY A 28 -12.73 -2.25 -15.06
CA GLY A 28 -12.83 -3.08 -16.26
C GLY A 28 -14.27 -3.44 -16.64
N PHE A 29 -15.23 -2.57 -16.28
CA PHE A 29 -16.64 -2.77 -16.58
C PHE A 29 -16.94 -2.65 -18.08
N LYS A 30 -17.82 -3.53 -18.57
CA LYS A 30 -18.27 -3.54 -19.96
C LYS A 30 -19.77 -3.87 -20.03
N ALA A 31 -20.45 -3.17 -20.92
CA ALA A 31 -21.79 -3.51 -21.38
C ALA A 31 -21.70 -3.97 -22.84
N THR A 32 -22.33 -5.06 -23.18
CA THR A 32 -22.29 -5.62 -24.53
C THR A 32 -23.68 -5.93 -25.05
N TYR A 33 -23.83 -5.85 -26.38
CA TYR A 33 -24.98 -6.41 -27.11
C TYR A 33 -24.40 -7.40 -28.12
N GLN A 34 -24.74 -8.69 -27.95
CA GLN A 34 -24.07 -9.78 -28.66
C GLN A 34 -22.55 -9.75 -28.37
N THR A 35 -21.73 -9.37 -29.34
CA THR A 35 -20.27 -9.28 -29.23
C THR A 35 -19.75 -7.83 -29.21
N GLU A 36 -20.62 -6.85 -29.45
CA GLU A 36 -20.24 -5.44 -29.60
C GLU A 36 -20.33 -4.71 -28.26
N THR A 37 -19.37 -3.84 -28.00
CA THR A 37 -19.41 -2.97 -26.81
C THR A 37 -20.43 -1.87 -26.98
N VAL A 38 -21.30 -1.69 -26.00
CA VAL A 38 -22.30 -0.63 -25.94
C VAL A 38 -21.80 0.46 -24.99
N HIS A 39 -21.77 1.70 -25.49
CA HIS A 39 -21.46 2.85 -24.65
C HIS A 39 -22.71 3.31 -23.91
N LEU A 40 -22.64 3.28 -22.58
CA LEU A 40 -23.71 3.70 -21.68
C LEU A 40 -23.43 5.10 -21.12
N GLN A 41 -24.51 5.82 -20.81
CA GLN A 41 -24.41 7.04 -19.99
C GLN A 41 -24.13 6.66 -18.53
N ASP A 42 -23.50 7.54 -17.78
CA ASP A 42 -23.22 7.32 -16.36
C ASP A 42 -24.49 7.06 -15.53
N SER A 43 -25.60 7.69 -15.93
CA SER A 43 -26.91 7.51 -15.29
C SER A 43 -27.60 6.17 -15.59
N ASP A 44 -27.09 5.41 -16.55
CA ASP A 44 -27.74 4.16 -17.01
C ASP A 44 -27.43 2.96 -16.10
N ILE A 45 -26.43 3.10 -15.21
CA ILE A 45 -26.00 2.04 -14.30
C ILE A 45 -26.23 2.46 -12.84
N GLN A 46 -26.85 1.58 -12.08
CA GLN A 46 -26.92 1.70 -10.63
C GLN A 46 -25.75 0.92 -10.01
N TRP A 47 -24.88 1.64 -9.34
CA TRP A 47 -23.74 1.08 -8.64
C TRP A 47 -24.03 0.87 -7.17
N THR A 48 -23.64 -0.28 -6.63
CA THR A 48 -23.67 -0.56 -5.19
C THR A 48 -22.33 -1.12 -4.76
N VAL A 49 -21.91 -0.75 -3.55
CA VAL A 49 -20.73 -1.27 -2.87
C VAL A 49 -21.20 -1.93 -1.59
N SER A 50 -20.81 -3.17 -1.35
CA SER A 50 -21.27 -3.93 -0.17
C SER A 50 -20.78 -3.32 1.16
N ASP A 51 -19.68 -2.56 1.11
CA ASP A 51 -19.14 -1.81 2.23
C ASP A 51 -18.94 -0.35 1.78
N PRO A 52 -19.74 0.61 2.27
CA PRO A 52 -19.68 2.01 1.87
C PRO A 52 -18.37 2.72 2.30
N ASP A 53 -17.64 2.17 3.29
CA ASP A 53 -16.37 2.74 3.74
C ASP A 53 -15.21 2.42 2.76
N ALA A 54 -15.42 1.51 1.84
CA ALA A 54 -14.42 1.12 0.83
C ALA A 54 -14.18 2.18 -0.24
N GLY A 55 -15.16 3.00 -0.54
CA GLY A 55 -15.08 4.01 -1.59
C GLY A 55 -16.44 4.37 -2.18
N SER A 56 -16.43 5.17 -3.25
CA SER A 56 -17.64 5.67 -3.87
C SER A 56 -17.51 5.80 -5.39
N PHE A 57 -18.66 5.88 -6.07
CA PHE A 57 -18.73 6.11 -7.50
C PHE A 57 -18.98 7.59 -7.84
N THR A 58 -18.29 8.06 -8.88
CA THR A 58 -18.61 9.28 -9.60
C THR A 58 -18.77 8.90 -11.06
N GLY A 59 -20.02 8.90 -11.55
CA GLY A 59 -20.34 8.29 -12.84
C GLY A 59 -20.05 6.79 -12.82
N ASN A 60 -19.27 6.32 -13.79
CA ASN A 60 -18.83 4.92 -13.87
C ASN A 60 -17.43 4.65 -13.30
N LEU A 61 -16.86 5.64 -12.59
CA LEU A 61 -15.54 5.51 -11.98
C LEU A 61 -15.65 5.29 -10.47
N PHE A 62 -15.06 4.21 -9.99
CA PHE A 62 -14.92 3.90 -8.57
C PHE A 62 -13.67 4.58 -8.02
N THR A 63 -13.83 5.35 -6.95
CA THR A 63 -12.72 5.95 -6.21
C THR A 63 -12.59 5.23 -4.87
N VAL A 64 -11.44 4.61 -4.65
CA VAL A 64 -11.12 3.92 -3.40
C VAL A 64 -10.97 4.92 -2.26
N THR A 65 -11.40 4.53 -1.06
CA THR A 65 -11.24 5.33 0.15
C THR A 65 -9.79 5.80 0.35
N GLY A 66 -9.62 7.00 0.88
CA GLY A 66 -8.33 7.52 1.34
C GLY A 66 -7.94 7.05 2.74
N ASN A 67 -8.85 6.35 3.45
CA ASN A 67 -8.55 5.82 4.77
C ASN A 67 -7.58 4.64 4.69
N VAL A 68 -6.31 4.88 5.00
CA VAL A 68 -5.25 3.88 4.94
C VAL A 68 -5.40 2.75 5.97
N LYS A 69 -6.28 2.90 6.97
CA LYS A 69 -6.62 1.84 7.94
C LYS A 69 -7.71 0.90 7.42
N TYR A 70 -8.39 1.26 6.33
CA TYR A 70 -9.36 0.37 5.70
C TYR A 70 -8.65 -0.81 5.06
N SER A 71 -9.14 -2.01 5.31
CA SER A 71 -8.73 -3.24 4.65
C SER A 71 -9.95 -4.11 4.43
N GLY A 72 -10.15 -4.56 3.20
CA GLY A 72 -11.32 -5.38 2.90
C GLY A 72 -11.42 -5.76 1.43
N SER A 73 -12.37 -6.63 1.16
CA SER A 73 -12.68 -7.13 -0.17
C SER A 73 -14.16 -6.93 -0.48
N PRO A 74 -14.64 -5.67 -0.56
CA PRO A 74 -16.04 -5.39 -0.87
C PRO A 74 -16.41 -5.91 -2.26
N THR A 75 -17.69 -6.28 -2.40
CA THR A 75 -18.28 -6.57 -3.69
C THR A 75 -18.89 -5.29 -4.26
N VAL A 76 -18.49 -4.95 -5.48
CA VAL A 76 -19.11 -3.92 -6.29
C VAL A 76 -20.08 -4.58 -7.26
N THR A 77 -21.28 -4.03 -7.34
CA THR A 77 -22.34 -4.55 -8.22
C THR A 77 -22.85 -3.43 -9.12
N ALA A 78 -22.90 -3.73 -10.42
CA ALA A 78 -23.52 -2.93 -11.45
C ALA A 78 -24.90 -3.51 -11.79
N VAL A 79 -25.92 -2.68 -11.81
CA VAL A 79 -27.30 -3.08 -12.14
C VAL A 79 -27.85 -2.15 -13.21
N ARG A 80 -28.48 -2.73 -14.23
CA ARG A 80 -29.28 -2.03 -15.23
C ARG A 80 -30.43 -2.92 -15.64
N ASP A 81 -31.66 -2.45 -15.40
CA ASP A 81 -32.87 -3.25 -15.62
C ASP A 81 -32.75 -4.63 -14.95
N ASP A 82 -32.87 -5.70 -15.71
CA ASP A 82 -32.72 -7.09 -15.23
C ASP A 82 -31.27 -7.62 -15.31
N LEU A 83 -30.33 -6.81 -15.78
CA LEU A 83 -28.93 -7.19 -15.93
C LEU A 83 -28.13 -6.83 -14.67
N THR A 84 -27.30 -7.75 -14.24
CA THR A 84 -26.46 -7.58 -13.07
C THR A 84 -25.06 -8.16 -13.32
N ALA A 85 -24.03 -7.45 -12.86
CA ALA A 85 -22.67 -7.96 -12.81
C ALA A 85 -22.00 -7.55 -11.49
N SER A 86 -21.10 -8.38 -10.97
CA SER A 86 -20.39 -8.11 -9.72
C SER A 86 -18.91 -8.41 -9.85
N ILE A 87 -18.09 -7.67 -9.10
CA ILE A 87 -16.64 -7.85 -8.98
C ILE A 87 -16.22 -7.70 -7.53
N THR A 88 -15.20 -8.44 -7.11
CA THR A 88 -14.53 -8.23 -5.81
C THR A 88 -13.42 -7.20 -5.97
N VAL A 89 -13.42 -6.17 -5.12
CA VAL A 89 -12.38 -5.14 -5.09
C VAL A 89 -11.55 -5.33 -3.83
N ASN A 90 -10.32 -5.79 -3.98
CA ASN A 90 -9.41 -5.97 -2.85
C ASN A 90 -8.68 -4.66 -2.55
N ILE A 91 -8.88 -4.12 -1.35
CA ILE A 91 -8.29 -2.85 -0.90
C ILE A 91 -7.49 -3.11 0.36
N GLY A 92 -6.24 -2.64 0.37
CA GLY A 92 -5.40 -2.75 1.53
C GLY A 92 -5.26 -4.20 1.98
N MET A 93 -4.64 -5.06 1.17
CA MET A 93 -4.43 -6.46 1.53
C MET A 93 -3.80 -6.56 2.92
N GLU A 94 -4.47 -7.27 3.83
CA GLU A 94 -3.85 -7.57 5.11
C GLU A 94 -2.69 -8.55 4.89
N PRO A 95 -1.51 -8.26 5.42
CA PRO A 95 -0.41 -9.19 5.37
C PRO A 95 -0.75 -10.44 6.19
N THR A 96 -0.35 -11.61 5.72
CA THR A 96 -0.49 -12.86 6.49
C THR A 96 0.50 -12.93 7.66
N MET A 97 1.51 -12.08 7.66
CA MET A 97 2.50 -11.92 8.72
C MET A 97 2.99 -10.48 8.73
N ILE A 98 2.94 -9.81 9.87
CA ILE A 98 3.56 -8.51 10.11
C ILE A 98 4.93 -8.77 10.74
N LEU A 99 6.00 -8.31 10.09
CA LEU A 99 7.36 -8.41 10.63
C LEU A 99 7.68 -7.27 11.58
N ASP A 100 7.18 -6.08 11.27
CA ASP A 100 7.36 -4.88 12.08
C ASP A 100 6.18 -3.93 11.80
N GLY A 101 5.34 -3.74 12.81
CA GLY A 101 4.21 -2.79 12.80
C GLY A 101 4.44 -1.57 13.69
N GLY A 102 5.62 -1.46 14.31
CA GLY A 102 6.00 -0.32 15.17
C GLY A 102 5.64 -0.46 16.64
N ASP A 103 4.83 -1.43 17.03
CA ASP A 103 4.37 -1.67 18.40
C ASP A 103 4.39 -3.14 18.80
N GLU A 104 4.89 -4.04 17.94
CA GLU A 104 4.98 -5.46 18.26
C GLU A 104 6.23 -5.80 19.07
N ASP A 105 6.04 -6.63 20.10
CA ASP A 105 7.09 -7.45 20.63
C ASP A 105 7.49 -8.52 19.58
N PRO A 106 8.77 -8.79 19.38
CA PRO A 106 9.90 -8.47 20.26
C PRO A 106 10.78 -7.28 19.83
N TRP A 107 10.31 -6.38 18.96
CA TRP A 107 11.15 -5.33 18.39
C TRP A 107 11.60 -4.30 19.41
N ASP A 108 12.91 -3.98 19.41
CA ASP A 108 13.55 -2.98 20.28
C ASP A 108 13.88 -1.71 19.47
N TYR A 109 13.05 -0.70 19.65
CA TYR A 109 13.22 0.60 19.00
C TYR A 109 14.15 1.57 19.77
N SER A 110 14.79 1.12 20.86
CA SER A 110 15.64 2.01 21.67
C SER A 110 16.82 2.61 20.87
N THR A 111 17.21 1.96 19.80
CA THR A 111 18.32 2.38 18.92
C THR A 111 17.87 3.11 17.67
N ILE A 112 16.57 3.28 17.43
CA ILE A 112 16.08 3.83 16.17
C ILE A 112 16.53 5.25 15.88
N GLY A 113 16.77 6.06 16.92
CA GLY A 113 17.31 7.41 16.79
C GLY A 113 18.82 7.45 16.54
N THR A 114 19.50 6.31 16.59
CA THR A 114 20.95 6.19 16.41
C THR A 114 21.25 5.65 15.01
N THR A 115 22.09 6.36 14.28
CA THR A 115 22.57 5.89 12.97
C THR A 115 23.74 4.94 13.18
N VAL A 116 23.65 3.74 12.63
CA VAL A 116 24.74 2.74 12.67
C VAL A 116 25.48 2.71 11.34
N GLU A 117 26.75 2.30 11.36
CA GLU A 117 27.56 2.12 10.15
C GLU A 117 27.41 0.72 9.54
N SER A 118 26.81 -0.21 10.27
CA SER A 118 26.57 -1.58 9.83
C SER A 118 25.47 -2.20 10.67
N PHE A 119 24.65 -3.03 10.07
CA PHE A 119 23.68 -3.89 10.79
C PHE A 119 24.31 -5.15 11.35
N SER A 120 25.56 -5.45 10.98
CA SER A 120 26.26 -6.64 11.46
C SER A 120 26.49 -6.57 12.97
N GLY A 121 26.10 -7.64 13.68
CA GLY A 121 26.27 -7.75 15.13
C GLY A 121 25.20 -7.04 15.95
N MET A 122 24.15 -6.50 15.34
CA MET A 122 22.99 -6.01 16.06
C MET A 122 22.21 -7.17 16.71
N ALA A 123 21.50 -6.88 17.79
CA ALA A 123 20.58 -7.85 18.38
C ALA A 123 19.49 -8.24 17.35
N ALA A 124 19.01 -9.47 17.39
CA ALA A 124 18.05 -9.99 16.41
C ALA A 124 16.73 -9.20 16.36
N ASN A 125 16.37 -8.54 17.46
CA ASN A 125 15.17 -7.72 17.57
C ASN A 125 15.45 -6.20 17.52
N ALA A 126 16.70 -5.77 17.27
CA ALA A 126 17.01 -4.34 17.21
C ALA A 126 16.48 -3.69 15.92
N VAL A 127 16.04 -2.46 16.06
CA VAL A 127 15.65 -1.60 14.94
C VAL A 127 16.56 -0.39 14.93
N ALA A 128 17.22 -0.12 13.80
CA ALA A 128 18.13 0.99 13.68
C ALA A 128 18.07 1.65 12.30
N THR A 129 18.57 2.88 12.23
CA THR A 129 18.78 3.57 10.96
C THR A 129 20.23 3.43 10.51
N TYR A 130 20.42 3.47 9.20
CA TYR A 130 21.73 3.37 8.57
C TYR A 130 21.83 4.34 7.38
N HIS A 131 23.03 4.89 7.20
CA HIS A 131 23.41 5.53 5.94
C HIS A 131 24.91 5.25 5.66
N TYR A 132 25.34 5.53 4.44
CA TYR A 132 26.74 5.32 4.07
C TYR A 132 27.66 6.32 4.77
N ALA A 133 28.54 5.85 5.62
CA ALA A 133 29.50 6.67 6.35
C ALA A 133 30.36 7.53 5.42
N GLY A 134 30.61 8.77 5.82
CA GLY A 134 31.47 9.69 5.07
C GLY A 134 30.83 10.32 3.83
N ARG A 135 29.55 10.08 3.55
CA ARG A 135 28.82 10.69 2.43
C ARG A 135 28.23 12.06 2.75
N GLY A 136 28.18 12.44 4.03
CA GLY A 136 27.69 13.74 4.49
C GLY A 136 26.18 13.88 4.58
N GLY A 137 25.43 12.81 4.31
CA GLY A 137 24.00 12.77 4.55
C GLY A 137 23.68 12.67 6.04
N VAL A 138 22.49 13.09 6.44
CA VAL A 138 21.95 12.90 7.79
C VAL A 138 20.70 12.07 7.69
N VAL A 139 20.60 11.02 8.51
CA VAL A 139 19.44 10.16 8.63
C VAL A 139 19.03 10.06 10.08
N LYS A 140 17.75 10.19 10.36
CA LYS A 140 17.19 10.04 11.70
C LYS A 140 15.94 9.19 11.64
N GLY A 141 15.89 8.16 12.47
CA GLY A 141 14.69 7.37 12.71
C GLY A 141 13.97 7.81 13.96
N SER A 142 12.67 7.65 13.98
CA SER A 142 11.83 7.80 15.17
C SER A 142 10.59 6.93 15.03
N VAL A 143 9.99 6.56 16.17
CA VAL A 143 8.66 5.98 16.20
C VAL A 143 7.65 7.13 16.31
N VAL A 144 6.59 7.07 15.51
CA VAL A 144 5.46 8.00 15.52
C VAL A 144 4.18 7.23 15.81
N SER A 145 3.20 7.88 16.45
CA SER A 145 1.96 7.23 16.90
C SER A 145 0.74 7.86 16.28
N ASP A 146 -0.33 7.08 16.08
CA ASP A 146 -1.65 7.55 15.67
C ASP A 146 -2.37 8.38 16.73
N THR A 147 -1.85 8.42 17.96
CA THR A 147 -2.31 9.34 19.00
C THR A 147 -1.84 10.79 18.78
N ASP A 148 -0.85 11.01 17.92
CA ASP A 148 -0.45 12.32 17.43
C ASP A 148 -1.29 12.67 16.20
N GLU A 149 -2.00 13.80 16.24
CA GLU A 149 -2.88 14.27 15.15
C GLU A 149 -2.15 14.32 13.79
N ALA A 150 -0.85 14.59 13.80
CA ALA A 150 -0.04 14.65 12.58
C ALA A 150 0.12 13.29 11.88
N TYR A 151 -0.08 12.17 12.57
CA TYR A 151 0.15 10.82 12.08
C TYR A 151 -1.08 9.91 12.16
N ALA A 152 -2.20 10.40 12.70
CA ALA A 152 -3.41 9.61 12.93
C ALA A 152 -3.94 8.92 11.67
N ASP A 153 -3.85 9.58 10.53
CA ASP A 153 -4.37 9.08 9.25
C ASP A 153 -3.35 8.30 8.41
N ILE A 154 -2.08 8.23 8.87
CA ILE A 154 -1.02 7.59 8.09
C ILE A 154 -0.42 6.34 8.74
N VAL A 155 -0.60 6.15 10.06
CA VAL A 155 -0.24 4.88 10.71
C VAL A 155 -1.16 3.78 10.21
N ARG A 156 -0.59 2.74 9.57
CA ARG A 156 -1.35 1.72 8.85
C ARG A 156 -1.71 0.51 9.69
N PHE A 157 -0.78 0.02 10.50
CA PHE A 157 -0.96 -1.14 11.37
C PHE A 157 -0.71 -0.73 12.82
N GLY A 158 -1.43 -1.34 13.77
CA GLY A 158 -1.31 -1.04 15.18
C GLY A 158 -1.49 0.44 15.49
N HIS A 159 -0.67 0.95 16.40
CA HIS A 159 -0.70 2.34 16.89
C HIS A 159 0.54 3.15 16.52
N ASN A 160 1.57 2.51 15.96
CA ASN A 160 2.84 3.15 15.67
C ASN A 160 3.31 2.90 14.25
N ALA A 161 4.23 3.72 13.79
CA ALA A 161 4.98 3.54 12.55
C ALA A 161 6.40 4.08 12.70
N VAL A 162 7.30 3.60 11.88
CA VAL A 162 8.66 4.12 11.81
C VAL A 162 8.73 5.27 10.82
N LYS A 163 9.24 6.42 11.28
CA LYS A 163 9.50 7.59 10.45
C LYS A 163 11.00 7.69 10.16
N LEU A 164 11.36 7.85 8.90
CA LEU A 164 12.70 8.19 8.46
C LEU A 164 12.75 9.64 7.98
N GLU A 165 13.61 10.43 8.59
CA GLU A 165 13.95 11.78 8.17
C GLU A 165 15.37 11.77 7.58
N TYR A 166 15.57 12.43 6.46
CA TYR A 166 16.88 12.52 5.82
C TYR A 166 17.16 13.91 5.26
N ASP A 167 18.44 14.30 5.30
CA ASP A 167 18.93 15.52 4.70
C ASP A 167 20.13 15.19 3.77
N TRP A 168 19.96 15.48 2.50
CA TRP A 168 20.97 15.26 1.46
C TRP A 168 21.63 16.54 0.96
N THR A 169 21.47 17.67 1.66
CA THR A 169 21.97 18.97 1.22
C THR A 169 23.48 18.97 0.99
N ASN A 170 24.23 18.22 1.77
CA ASN A 170 25.69 18.19 1.75
C ASN A 170 26.27 16.84 1.35
N ILE A 171 25.53 16.01 0.60
CA ILE A 171 26.04 14.70 0.22
C ILE A 171 27.16 14.77 -0.82
N ASN A 172 28.13 13.87 -0.69
CA ASN A 172 29.16 13.63 -1.68
C ASN A 172 28.92 12.25 -2.35
N GLY A 173 28.31 12.27 -3.52
CA GLY A 173 27.97 11.07 -4.26
C GLY A 173 26.54 10.57 -3.97
N THR A 174 26.34 9.26 -3.91
CA THR A 174 25.03 8.63 -3.65
C THR A 174 24.95 8.18 -2.20
N ASP A 175 23.83 8.46 -1.55
CA ASP A 175 23.55 7.99 -0.20
C ASP A 175 22.14 7.37 -0.13
N GLY A 176 21.77 6.75 0.97
CA GLY A 176 20.48 6.13 1.20
C GLY A 176 20.10 6.16 2.68
N ALA A 177 18.87 6.52 2.97
CA ALA A 177 18.29 6.35 4.28
C ALA A 177 17.75 4.93 4.39
N CYS A 178 18.28 4.15 5.30
CA CYS A 178 17.88 2.77 5.49
C CYS A 178 17.29 2.57 6.90
N LEU A 179 16.24 1.76 6.96
CA LEU A 179 15.76 1.12 8.18
C LEU A 179 16.23 -0.33 8.15
N GLY A 180 16.93 -0.78 9.18
CA GLY A 180 17.33 -2.15 9.37
C GLY A 180 16.59 -2.78 10.53
N LEU A 181 16.05 -3.95 10.27
CA LEU A 181 15.53 -4.86 11.26
C LEU A 181 16.63 -5.89 11.56
N GLY A 182 16.87 -6.15 12.80
CA GLY A 182 17.96 -6.94 13.36
C GLY A 182 18.54 -8.09 12.55
N ASP A 183 19.67 -8.56 12.98
CA ASP A 183 20.38 -9.66 12.33
C ASP A 183 19.69 -11.01 12.62
N ASN A 184 19.57 -11.86 11.61
CA ASN A 184 19.03 -13.23 11.72
C ASN A 184 17.55 -13.36 12.14
N LEU A 185 16.68 -12.45 11.72
CA LEU A 185 15.25 -12.65 11.87
C LEU A 185 14.82 -13.96 11.17
N ALA A 186 14.29 -14.91 11.93
CA ALA A 186 13.72 -16.11 11.37
C ALA A 186 12.30 -15.82 10.83
N ILE A 187 12.09 -16.11 9.55
CA ILE A 187 10.77 -16.07 8.91
C ILE A 187 10.32 -17.50 8.71
N ASP A 188 9.23 -17.89 9.34
CA ASP A 188 8.70 -19.25 9.24
C ASP A 188 8.10 -19.51 7.85
N GLY A 189 8.32 -20.74 7.37
CA GLY A 189 7.76 -21.20 6.10
C GLY A 189 8.53 -20.72 4.87
N THR A 190 7.82 -20.59 3.75
CA THR A 190 8.37 -20.13 2.48
C THR A 190 7.56 -18.93 1.99
N PRO A 191 7.93 -17.70 2.38
CA PRO A 191 7.22 -16.52 1.95
C PRO A 191 7.30 -16.35 0.43
N THR A 192 6.20 -16.01 -0.20
CA THR A 192 6.10 -15.79 -1.66
C THR A 192 6.19 -14.33 -2.05
N ALA A 193 5.99 -13.42 -1.09
CA ALA A 193 6.05 -11.98 -1.30
C ALA A 193 6.52 -11.25 -0.03
N LEU A 194 7.13 -10.10 -0.21
CA LEU A 194 7.40 -9.11 0.83
C LEU A 194 6.66 -7.83 0.45
N GLY A 195 5.79 -7.36 1.34
CA GLY A 195 5.10 -6.08 1.20
C GLY A 195 5.65 -5.07 2.20
N VAL A 196 5.74 -3.82 1.78
CA VAL A 196 6.08 -2.68 2.64
C VAL A 196 5.09 -1.57 2.39
N TRP A 197 4.47 -1.08 3.44
CA TRP A 197 3.64 0.11 3.38
C TRP A 197 4.50 1.33 3.63
N VAL A 198 4.47 2.28 2.69
CA VAL A 198 5.28 3.49 2.77
C VAL A 198 4.37 4.69 2.53
N TYR A 199 4.38 5.62 3.47
CA TYR A 199 3.80 6.94 3.29
C TYR A 199 4.90 7.94 2.93
N ILE A 200 4.73 8.63 1.81
CA ILE A 200 5.64 9.67 1.34
C ILE A 200 4.85 10.98 1.31
N PRO A 201 5.20 11.98 2.15
CA PRO A 201 4.54 13.28 2.10
C PRO A 201 4.69 13.94 0.73
N GLU A 202 3.68 14.71 0.32
CA GLU A 202 3.73 15.47 -0.92
C GLU A 202 4.96 16.40 -0.97
N GLY A 203 5.63 16.43 -2.11
CA GLY A 203 6.83 17.25 -2.33
C GLY A 203 8.12 16.66 -1.78
N VAL A 204 8.09 15.51 -1.09
CA VAL A 204 9.31 14.82 -0.64
C VAL A 204 9.90 14.04 -1.80
N PRO A 205 11.14 14.33 -2.25
CA PRO A 205 11.76 13.60 -3.34
C PRO A 205 12.23 12.23 -2.87
N VAL A 206 11.59 11.17 -3.35
CA VAL A 206 12.03 9.77 -3.16
C VAL A 206 12.33 9.18 -4.53
N PRO A 207 13.59 9.20 -4.98
CA PRO A 207 13.94 8.77 -6.33
C PRO A 207 13.71 7.27 -6.55
N TRP A 208 13.84 6.45 -5.52
CA TRP A 208 13.53 5.02 -5.54
C TRP A 208 13.47 4.44 -4.12
N LEU A 209 12.72 3.36 -3.97
CA LEU A 209 12.64 2.54 -2.77
C LEU A 209 13.24 1.16 -3.07
N ARG A 210 13.90 0.58 -2.08
CA ARG A 210 14.49 -0.74 -2.17
C ARG A 210 14.25 -1.53 -0.88
N ALA A 211 13.66 -2.72 -0.99
CA ALA A 211 13.70 -3.71 0.06
C ALA A 211 14.87 -4.66 -0.20
N GLN A 212 15.63 -4.98 0.84
CA GLN A 212 16.74 -5.93 0.77
C GLN A 212 16.56 -7.01 1.83
N ILE A 213 16.59 -8.26 1.39
CA ILE A 213 16.60 -9.42 2.27
C ILE A 213 17.98 -10.05 2.14
N ALA A 214 18.67 -10.18 3.28
CA ALA A 214 19.92 -10.94 3.37
C ALA A 214 19.61 -12.36 3.84
N THR A 215 20.28 -13.35 3.27
CA THR A 215 20.20 -14.74 3.74
C THR A 215 21.52 -15.12 4.42
N SER A 216 21.45 -16.04 5.38
CA SER A 216 22.62 -16.51 6.14
C SER A 216 23.76 -17.08 5.29
N THR A 217 23.47 -17.44 4.03
CA THR A 217 24.46 -18.00 3.11
C THR A 217 25.20 -16.97 2.27
N ASN A 218 24.71 -15.73 2.19
CA ASN A 218 25.23 -14.72 1.27
C ASN A 218 25.74 -13.44 1.95
N GLY A 219 25.83 -13.43 3.28
CA GLY A 219 26.27 -12.28 4.06
C GLY A 219 25.95 -10.97 3.33
N GLY A 220 24.83 -10.37 3.58
CA GLY A 220 24.24 -9.29 2.81
C GLY A 220 25.14 -8.12 2.49
#